data_9cbf0bf6bccdf725c19e46654b41204d
#
_entry.id   9cbf0bf6bccdf725c19e46654b41204d
#
_cell.length_a   1.000
_cell.length_b   1.000
_cell.length_c   1.000
_cell.angle_alpha   90.00
_cell.angle_beta   90.00
_cell.angle_gamma   90.00
#
_symmetry.space_group_name_H-M   'P 1'
#
loop_
_entity.id
_entity.type
_entity.pdbx_description
1 polymer ?
#
loop_
_entity_poly.entity_id
_entity_poly.type
_entity_poly.pdbx_seq_one_letter_code
_entity_poly.pdbx_strand_id
1 'polypeptide(L)'
;LAVEAPAPSIEANEPGQFGRINVMDITPAEERGIFPARVELGEPFEMTAQVFIEGRTKVGATAIVRNPRGKETMRRAMTCVNPGLDRWTVMVKCGEHSDLKPWEDGYAAVKRQLGDLTVTIDRWEDAYVSWLHDARIKVRVMDDVDNALNSGAELLARWAETPDTGLTARDRKTLEKAAETMADQTLSAEDRLAAGDNPTIAALHETHPLRDGI
;
A
#
# COMPACT_ATOMS: atom_id res chain seq x y z
N LEU A 1 13.91 -14.99 -39.05
CA LEU A 1 13.33 -15.66 -37.86
C LEU A 1 12.82 -14.56 -36.97
N ALA A 2 11.49 -14.39 -36.99
CA ALA A 2 10.82 -13.49 -36.04
C ALA A 2 10.80 -14.22 -34.67
N VAL A 3 11.43 -13.63 -33.68
CA VAL A 3 11.27 -14.06 -32.28
C VAL A 3 9.96 -13.44 -31.82
N GLU A 4 8.95 -14.27 -31.71
CA GLU A 4 7.67 -13.92 -31.12
C GLU A 4 7.90 -13.57 -29.65
N ALA A 5 7.69 -12.30 -29.30
CA ALA A 5 7.75 -11.87 -27.90
C ALA A 5 6.56 -12.52 -27.15
N PRO A 6 6.76 -13.09 -25.97
CA PRO A 6 5.66 -13.61 -25.18
C PRO A 6 4.68 -12.47 -24.88
N ALA A 7 3.40 -12.74 -25.15
CA ALA A 7 2.34 -11.82 -24.80
C ALA A 7 2.43 -11.45 -23.32
N PRO A 8 2.21 -10.17 -22.94
CA PRO A 8 2.17 -9.78 -21.54
C PRO A 8 1.05 -10.57 -20.86
N SER A 9 1.43 -11.48 -19.99
CA SER A 9 0.47 -12.14 -19.10
C SER A 9 0.02 -11.09 -18.08
N ILE A 10 -1.08 -10.41 -18.40
CA ILE A 10 -1.94 -9.90 -17.35
C ILE A 10 -2.42 -11.19 -16.68
N GLU A 11 -1.93 -11.49 -15.47
CA GLU A 11 -2.61 -12.44 -14.62
C GLU A 11 -3.96 -11.81 -14.28
N ALA A 12 -4.91 -12.04 -15.21
CA ALA A 12 -6.31 -11.86 -14.92
C ALA A 12 -6.58 -12.79 -13.74
N ASN A 13 -7.10 -12.24 -12.63
CA ASN A 13 -7.65 -13.05 -11.56
C ASN A 13 -8.47 -14.17 -12.19
N GLU A 14 -8.22 -15.42 -11.78
CA GLU A 14 -9.00 -16.55 -12.24
C GLU A 14 -10.50 -16.21 -12.16
N PRO A 15 -11.32 -16.60 -13.17
CA PRO A 15 -12.75 -16.31 -13.14
C PRO A 15 -13.36 -16.97 -11.91
N GLY A 16 -13.70 -16.16 -10.88
CA GLY A 16 -14.24 -16.63 -9.61
C GLY A 16 -13.58 -16.02 -8.35
N GLN A 17 -12.42 -15.43 -8.43
CA GLN A 17 -11.84 -14.61 -7.37
C GLN A 17 -12.02 -13.13 -7.68
N PHE A 18 -13.24 -12.64 -7.58
CA PHE A 18 -13.46 -11.21 -7.43
C PHE A 18 -13.02 -10.84 -6.01
N GLY A 19 -11.78 -10.38 -5.87
CA GLY A 19 -11.35 -9.75 -4.63
C GLY A 19 -12.32 -8.62 -4.30
N ARG A 20 -12.69 -8.45 -3.04
CA ARG A 20 -13.60 -7.36 -2.61
C ARG A 20 -13.05 -5.98 -2.97
N ILE A 21 -11.74 -5.86 -3.19
CA ILE A 21 -11.06 -4.62 -3.55
C ILE A 21 -10.75 -4.64 -5.05
N ASN A 22 -11.24 -3.65 -5.76
CA ASN A 22 -11.04 -3.50 -7.19
C ASN A 22 -9.87 -2.58 -7.49
N VAL A 23 -9.11 -2.90 -8.54
CA VAL A 23 -8.06 -2.06 -9.10
C VAL A 23 -8.33 -1.89 -10.58
N MET A 24 -8.38 -0.66 -11.04
CA MET A 24 -8.60 -0.34 -12.46
C MET A 24 -7.90 0.97 -12.85
N ASP A 25 -7.93 1.30 -14.14
CA ASP A 25 -7.37 2.53 -14.70
C ASP A 25 -5.91 2.80 -14.27
N ILE A 26 -5.09 1.75 -14.31
CA ILE A 26 -3.65 1.85 -14.01
C ILE A 26 -2.98 2.64 -15.13
N THR A 27 -2.23 3.68 -14.75
CA THR A 27 -1.41 4.46 -15.68
C THR A 27 0.05 4.53 -15.18
N PRO A 28 1.05 4.66 -16.08
CA PRO A 28 0.94 4.73 -17.54
C PRO A 28 0.55 3.38 -18.14
N ALA A 29 -0.33 3.40 -19.13
CA ALA A 29 -0.73 2.24 -19.92
C ALA A 29 -0.99 2.68 -21.36
N GLU A 30 -0.53 1.91 -22.34
CA GLU A 30 -0.85 2.12 -23.74
C GLU A 30 -2.00 1.21 -24.13
N GLU A 31 -2.95 1.74 -24.90
CA GLU A 31 -4.14 1.04 -25.39
C GLU A 31 -4.86 0.20 -24.30
N ARG A 32 -5.12 0.80 -23.14
CA ARG A 32 -5.78 0.17 -21.99
C ARG A 32 -5.01 -1.04 -21.43
N GLY A 33 -3.67 -1.03 -21.51
CA GLY A 33 -2.80 -2.07 -20.97
C GLY A 33 -2.54 -3.25 -21.94
N ILE A 34 -2.96 -3.13 -23.21
CA ILE A 34 -2.63 -4.15 -24.24
C ILE A 34 -1.14 -4.12 -24.57
N PHE A 35 -0.54 -2.91 -24.54
CA PHE A 35 0.89 -2.75 -24.76
C PHE A 35 1.59 -2.20 -23.51
N PRO A 36 2.85 -2.62 -23.27
CA PRO A 36 3.63 -2.08 -22.18
C PRO A 36 3.92 -0.58 -22.39
N ALA A 37 3.69 0.22 -21.36
CA ALA A 37 4.08 1.62 -21.37
C ALA A 37 5.62 1.75 -21.38
N ARG A 38 6.11 2.74 -22.10
CA ARG A 38 7.55 3.03 -22.16
C ARG A 38 7.90 4.09 -21.13
N VAL A 39 8.91 3.81 -20.34
CA VAL A 39 9.44 4.75 -19.34
C VAL A 39 10.95 4.89 -19.51
N GLU A 40 11.48 6.07 -19.23
CA GLU A 40 12.91 6.31 -19.29
C GLU A 40 13.61 5.79 -18.05
N LEU A 41 14.78 5.25 -18.24
CA LEU A 41 15.60 4.71 -17.17
C LEU A 41 16.07 5.82 -16.23
N GLY A 42 15.86 5.60 -14.93
CA GLY A 42 16.31 6.53 -13.90
C GLY A 42 15.48 7.80 -13.79
N GLU A 43 14.53 8.04 -14.69
CA GLU A 43 13.57 9.13 -14.53
C GLU A 43 12.37 8.69 -13.70
N PRO A 44 11.96 9.47 -12.69
CA PRO A 44 10.76 9.20 -11.95
C PRO A 44 9.53 9.50 -12.80
N PHE A 45 8.57 8.62 -12.80
CA PHE A 45 7.25 8.84 -13.41
C PHE A 45 6.14 8.59 -12.39
N GLU A 46 5.04 9.28 -12.57
CA GLU A 46 3.86 9.07 -11.75
C GLU A 46 3.08 7.84 -12.25
N MET A 47 2.78 6.95 -11.31
CA MET A 47 1.85 5.85 -11.55
C MET A 47 0.55 6.14 -10.81
N THR A 48 -0.58 6.00 -11.50
CA THR A 48 -1.90 6.16 -10.89
C THR A 48 -2.74 4.92 -11.07
N ALA A 49 -3.73 4.73 -10.18
CA ALA A 49 -4.75 3.71 -10.31
C ALA A 49 -6.03 4.14 -9.59
N GLN A 50 -7.16 3.55 -9.94
CA GLN A 50 -8.33 3.54 -9.08
C GLN A 50 -8.28 2.29 -8.21
N VAL A 51 -8.34 2.46 -6.88
CA VAL A 51 -8.37 1.36 -5.92
C VAL A 51 -9.53 1.59 -4.97
N PHE A 52 -10.53 0.72 -4.99
CA PHE A 52 -11.75 0.91 -4.22
C PHE A 52 -12.37 -0.41 -3.78
N ILE A 53 -13.20 -0.30 -2.75
CA ILE A 53 -14.06 -1.36 -2.22
C ILE A 53 -15.48 -0.81 -2.08
N GLU A 54 -16.48 -1.65 -2.27
CA GLU A 54 -17.84 -1.28 -1.96
C GLU A 54 -18.06 -1.18 -0.44
N GLY A 55 -18.67 -0.09 0.02
CA GLY A 55 -19.02 0.12 1.42
C GLY A 55 -18.20 1.21 2.10
N ARG A 56 -18.04 1.10 3.44
CA ARG A 56 -17.38 2.12 4.27
C ARG A 56 -15.91 1.83 4.59
N THR A 57 -15.48 0.61 4.34
CA THR A 57 -14.10 0.17 4.61
C THR A 57 -13.11 1.00 3.80
N LYS A 58 -12.07 1.47 4.43
CA LYS A 58 -10.97 2.13 3.74
C LYS A 58 -10.01 1.07 3.20
N VAL A 59 -9.34 1.41 2.12
CA VAL A 59 -8.36 0.54 1.48
C VAL A 59 -6.98 1.14 1.56
N GLY A 60 -5.96 0.28 1.55
CA GLY A 60 -4.58 0.65 1.32
C GLY A 60 -4.08 0.04 0.03
N ALA A 61 -3.07 0.65 -0.59
CA ALA A 61 -2.47 0.17 -1.81
C ALA A 61 -0.94 0.35 -1.80
N THR A 62 -0.24 -0.60 -2.39
CA THR A 62 1.23 -0.57 -2.55
C THR A 62 1.60 -0.97 -3.96
N ALA A 63 2.38 -0.15 -4.63
CA ALA A 63 2.98 -0.51 -5.91
C ALA A 63 4.23 -1.35 -5.71
N ILE A 64 4.33 -2.43 -6.46
CA ILE A 64 5.48 -3.33 -6.45
C ILE A 64 6.00 -3.45 -7.87
N VAL A 65 7.27 -3.12 -8.06
CA VAL A 65 7.97 -3.27 -9.34
C VAL A 65 8.87 -4.50 -9.27
N ARG A 66 8.75 -5.37 -10.27
CA ARG A 66 9.60 -6.55 -10.43
C ARG A 66 10.37 -6.47 -11.74
N ASN A 67 11.61 -6.96 -11.70
CA ASN A 67 12.42 -7.09 -12.90
C ASN A 67 11.99 -8.32 -13.74
N PRO A 68 12.54 -8.52 -14.96
CA PRO A 68 12.20 -9.66 -15.82
C PRO A 68 12.48 -11.05 -15.20
N ARG A 69 13.24 -11.11 -14.10
CA ARG A 69 13.50 -12.34 -13.35
C ARG A 69 12.53 -12.55 -12.19
N GLY A 70 11.48 -11.70 -12.09
CA GLY A 70 10.49 -11.74 -11.01
C GLY A 70 10.98 -11.17 -9.67
N LYS A 71 12.23 -10.69 -9.59
CA LYS A 71 12.76 -10.11 -8.35
C LYS A 71 12.15 -8.73 -8.12
N GLU A 72 11.62 -8.50 -6.91
CA GLU A 72 11.16 -7.20 -6.47
C GLU A 72 12.33 -6.20 -6.43
N THR A 73 12.16 -5.08 -7.11
CA THR A 73 13.15 -3.99 -7.19
C THR A 73 12.68 -2.73 -6.48
N MET A 74 11.36 -2.57 -6.33
CA MET A 74 10.77 -1.46 -5.59
C MET A 74 9.44 -1.91 -4.97
N ARG A 75 9.21 -1.46 -3.74
CA ARG A 75 7.92 -1.52 -3.03
C ARG A 75 7.66 -0.16 -2.42
N ARG A 76 6.51 0.45 -2.75
CA ARG A 76 6.17 1.79 -2.25
C ARG A 76 4.68 1.94 -2.05
N ALA A 77 4.28 2.43 -0.87
CA ALA A 77 2.89 2.77 -0.60
C ALA A 77 2.37 3.82 -1.59
N MET A 78 1.14 3.63 -2.03
CA MET A 78 0.42 4.62 -2.83
C MET A 78 -0.33 5.59 -1.92
N THR A 79 -0.56 6.80 -2.39
CA THR A 79 -1.32 7.82 -1.69
C THR A 79 -2.65 8.07 -2.39
N CYS A 80 -3.74 8.07 -1.66
CA CYS A 80 -5.05 8.46 -2.19
C CYS A 80 -5.09 9.98 -2.36
N VAL A 81 -5.05 10.46 -3.60
CA VAL A 81 -5.04 11.90 -3.93
C VAL A 81 -6.43 12.45 -4.21
N ASN A 82 -7.39 11.60 -4.52
CA ASN A 82 -8.78 11.98 -4.71
C ASN A 82 -9.71 10.87 -4.17
N PRO A 83 -10.15 10.98 -2.90
CA PRO A 83 -11.04 9.98 -2.29
C PRO A 83 -12.42 9.87 -2.96
N GLY A 84 -12.89 10.94 -3.63
CA GLY A 84 -14.19 10.92 -4.31
C GLY A 84 -14.16 10.16 -5.64
N LEU A 85 -12.98 9.92 -6.19
CA LEU A 85 -12.76 9.14 -7.41
C LEU A 85 -11.89 7.90 -7.15
N ASP A 86 -11.61 7.59 -5.90
CA ASP A 86 -10.74 6.48 -5.47
C ASP A 86 -9.40 6.45 -6.19
N ARG A 87 -8.86 7.67 -6.50
CA ARG A 87 -7.63 7.82 -7.27
C ARG A 87 -6.41 7.83 -6.36
N TRP A 88 -5.52 6.91 -6.67
CA TRP A 88 -4.27 6.70 -5.96
C TRP A 88 -3.08 7.00 -6.86
N THR A 89 -1.99 7.47 -6.27
CA THR A 89 -0.75 7.78 -6.99
C THR A 89 0.48 7.34 -6.23
N VAL A 90 1.56 7.11 -6.98
CA VAL A 90 2.89 6.87 -6.45
C VAL A 90 3.94 7.26 -7.48
N MET A 91 5.05 7.85 -7.01
CA MET A 91 6.22 8.08 -7.85
C MET A 91 7.06 6.81 -7.94
N VAL A 92 7.24 6.31 -9.15
CA VAL A 92 8.04 5.12 -9.47
C VAL A 92 9.31 5.55 -10.17
N LYS A 93 10.44 4.95 -9.81
CA LYS A 93 11.71 5.10 -10.51
C LYS A 93 12.21 3.72 -10.90
N CYS A 94 12.39 3.48 -12.19
CA CYS A 94 12.87 2.22 -12.71
C CYS A 94 14.39 2.28 -12.96
N GLY A 95 15.14 1.59 -12.10
CA GLY A 95 16.59 1.59 -12.15
C GLY A 95 17.23 2.91 -11.70
N GLU A 96 18.54 2.98 -11.82
CA GLU A 96 19.28 4.22 -11.65
C GLU A 96 19.63 4.78 -13.01
N HIS A 97 19.59 6.11 -13.13
CA HIS A 97 20.08 6.76 -14.33
C HIS A 97 21.57 6.42 -14.46
N SER A 98 21.92 5.74 -15.53
CA SER A 98 23.31 5.48 -15.86
C SER A 98 23.74 6.56 -16.82
N ASP A 99 24.65 7.43 -16.40
CA ASP A 99 25.32 8.38 -17.30
C ASP A 99 26.22 7.68 -18.33
N LEU A 100 26.29 6.34 -18.27
CA LEU A 100 27.03 5.51 -19.20
C LEU A 100 26.46 5.62 -20.60
N LYS A 101 27.30 6.05 -21.52
CA LYS A 101 26.97 6.08 -22.94
C LYS A 101 27.03 4.68 -23.55
N PRO A 102 26.37 4.44 -24.71
CA PRO A 102 26.30 3.12 -25.34
C PRO A 102 27.65 2.43 -25.61
N TRP A 103 28.73 3.21 -25.67
CA TRP A 103 30.08 2.73 -25.92
C TRP A 103 30.92 2.55 -24.64
N GLU A 104 30.39 2.85 -23.47
CA GLU A 104 31.13 2.74 -22.22
C GLU A 104 30.97 1.34 -21.61
N ASP A 105 32.02 0.87 -20.96
CA ASP A 105 32.03 -0.42 -20.26
C ASP A 105 30.92 -0.43 -19.18
N GLY A 106 30.14 -1.48 -19.19
CA GLY A 106 29.02 -1.64 -18.28
C GLY A 106 27.65 -1.23 -18.84
N TYR A 107 27.55 -0.43 -19.91
CA TYR A 107 26.28 -0.05 -20.53
C TYR A 107 25.44 -1.28 -20.92
N ALA A 108 26.06 -2.31 -21.48
CA ALA A 108 25.38 -3.54 -21.85
C ALA A 108 24.86 -4.34 -20.62
N ALA A 109 25.50 -4.20 -19.45
CA ALA A 109 25.02 -4.78 -18.20
C ALA A 109 23.81 -4.01 -17.65
N VAL A 110 23.84 -2.69 -17.69
CA VAL A 110 22.73 -1.83 -17.34
C VAL A 110 21.54 -2.10 -18.26
N LYS A 111 21.75 -2.09 -19.59
CA LYS A 111 20.72 -2.40 -20.58
C LYS A 111 20.10 -3.79 -20.43
N ARG A 112 20.86 -4.79 -19.97
CA ARG A 112 20.34 -6.15 -19.68
C ARG A 112 19.51 -6.24 -18.39
N GLN A 113 19.66 -5.29 -17.47
CA GLN A 113 18.77 -5.17 -16.30
C GLN A 113 17.44 -4.49 -16.64
N LEU A 114 17.37 -3.87 -17.79
CA LEU A 114 16.25 -3.13 -18.35
C LEU A 114 15.52 -4.03 -19.34
N GLY A 115 14.80 -4.95 -18.90
CA GLY A 115 13.80 -5.62 -19.69
C GLY A 115 12.41 -5.15 -19.28
N ASP A 116 11.40 -5.87 -19.71
CA ASP A 116 10.02 -5.59 -19.32
C ASP A 116 9.89 -5.70 -17.80
N LEU A 117 9.63 -4.57 -17.16
CA LEU A 117 9.30 -4.52 -15.74
C LEU A 117 7.83 -4.85 -15.57
N THR A 118 7.52 -5.62 -14.53
CA THR A 118 6.15 -5.87 -14.16
C THR A 118 5.80 -5.01 -12.94
N VAL A 119 4.69 -4.29 -13.02
CA VAL A 119 4.14 -3.53 -11.90
C VAL A 119 2.87 -4.22 -11.45
N THR A 120 2.80 -4.50 -10.15
CA THR A 120 1.59 -5.01 -9.49
C THR A 120 1.18 -4.05 -8.39
N ILE A 121 -0.12 -3.98 -8.12
CA ILE A 121 -0.67 -3.20 -7.01
C ILE A 121 -1.23 -4.18 -5.99
N ASP A 122 -0.53 -4.32 -4.86
CA ASP A 122 -1.07 -4.98 -3.68
C ASP A 122 -2.11 -4.05 -3.05
N ARG A 123 -3.24 -4.59 -2.63
CA ARG A 123 -4.34 -3.87 -2.01
C ARG A 123 -4.85 -4.67 -0.82
N TRP A 124 -5.28 -3.95 0.22
CA TRP A 124 -5.81 -4.57 1.45
C TRP A 124 -6.88 -3.69 2.09
N GLU A 125 -7.71 -4.28 2.93
CA GLU A 125 -8.62 -3.54 3.79
C GLU A 125 -7.80 -2.85 4.89
N ASP A 126 -7.86 -1.52 4.92
CA ASP A 126 -7.14 -0.72 5.90
C ASP A 126 -7.97 -0.59 7.17
N ALA A 127 -7.84 -1.57 8.03
CA ALA A 127 -8.58 -1.64 9.28
C ALA A 127 -8.27 -0.47 10.21
N TYR A 128 -6.99 -0.01 10.24
CA TYR A 128 -6.60 1.10 11.10
C TYR A 128 -7.23 2.42 10.64
N VAL A 129 -7.13 2.76 9.37
CA VAL A 129 -7.72 4.00 8.83
C VAL A 129 -9.24 3.96 8.91
N SER A 130 -9.87 2.80 8.67
CA SER A 130 -11.31 2.61 8.82
C SER A 130 -11.76 2.86 10.25
N TRP A 131 -11.10 2.19 11.22
CA TRP A 131 -11.37 2.37 12.63
C TRP A 131 -11.18 3.83 13.07
N LEU A 132 -10.05 4.44 12.70
CA LEU A 132 -9.70 5.79 13.12
C LEU A 132 -10.72 6.83 12.63
N HIS A 133 -11.19 6.66 11.40
CA HIS A 133 -12.24 7.51 10.84
C HIS A 133 -13.53 7.45 11.69
N ASP A 134 -13.98 6.26 12.00
CA ASP A 134 -15.21 6.05 12.76
C ASP A 134 -15.06 6.45 14.24
N ALA A 135 -13.92 6.13 14.86
CA ALA A 135 -13.65 6.47 16.25
C ALA A 135 -13.62 8.00 16.48
N ARG A 136 -12.99 8.77 15.58
CA ARG A 136 -12.99 10.23 15.63
C ARG A 136 -14.40 10.83 15.57
N ILE A 137 -15.28 10.22 14.78
CA ILE A 137 -16.68 10.67 14.69
C ILE A 137 -17.39 10.33 15.99
N LYS A 138 -17.33 9.09 16.45
CA LYS A 138 -18.03 8.59 17.63
C LYS A 138 -17.61 9.35 18.91
N VAL A 139 -16.32 9.56 19.11
CA VAL A 139 -15.80 10.34 20.27
C VAL A 139 -16.32 11.79 20.19
N ARG A 140 -16.29 12.42 19.03
CA ARG A 140 -16.78 13.80 18.88
C ARG A 140 -18.27 13.96 19.15
N VAL A 141 -19.10 12.98 18.79
CA VAL A 141 -20.55 13.03 19.00
C VAL A 141 -21.00 12.32 20.29
N MET A 142 -20.04 11.75 21.04
CA MET A 142 -20.28 11.01 22.28
C MET A 142 -21.26 9.84 22.10
N ASP A 143 -21.15 9.12 20.99
CA ASP A 143 -21.99 7.97 20.66
C ASP A 143 -21.14 6.69 20.56
N ASP A 144 -21.55 5.64 21.25
CA ASP A 144 -20.91 4.31 21.25
C ASP A 144 -19.37 4.35 21.43
N VAL A 145 -18.91 5.29 22.28
CA VAL A 145 -17.49 5.63 22.45
C VAL A 145 -16.66 4.44 22.96
N ASP A 146 -17.13 3.78 24.00
CA ASP A 146 -16.38 2.68 24.63
C ASP A 146 -16.18 1.50 23.67
N ASN A 147 -17.20 1.16 22.91
CA ASN A 147 -17.10 0.12 21.92
C ASN A 147 -16.11 0.49 20.81
N ALA A 148 -16.15 1.74 20.34
CA ALA A 148 -15.22 2.22 19.32
C ALA A 148 -13.76 2.19 19.79
N LEU A 149 -13.49 2.62 21.03
CA LEU A 149 -12.15 2.65 21.58
C LEU A 149 -11.63 1.26 21.96
N ASN A 150 -12.49 0.37 22.49
CA ASN A 150 -12.12 -1.02 22.76
C ASN A 150 -11.81 -1.77 21.45
N SER A 151 -12.63 -1.59 20.41
CA SER A 151 -12.33 -2.17 19.09
C SER A 151 -10.98 -1.70 18.52
N GLY A 152 -10.62 -0.43 18.76
CA GLY A 152 -9.31 0.09 18.39
C GLY A 152 -8.18 -0.52 19.22
N ALA A 153 -8.39 -0.72 20.51
CA ALA A 153 -7.43 -1.39 21.39
C ALA A 153 -7.15 -2.82 20.89
N GLU A 154 -8.20 -3.59 20.60
CA GLU A 154 -8.10 -4.94 20.02
C GLU A 154 -7.36 -4.93 18.67
N LEU A 155 -7.66 -3.94 17.82
CA LEU A 155 -6.99 -3.78 16.53
C LEU A 155 -5.48 -3.54 16.68
N LEU A 156 -5.06 -2.63 17.57
CA LEU A 156 -3.64 -2.36 17.80
C LEU A 156 -2.92 -3.55 18.45
N ALA A 157 -3.56 -4.25 19.37
CA ALA A 157 -3.02 -5.48 19.96
C ALA A 157 -2.81 -6.55 18.88
N ARG A 158 -3.82 -6.81 18.04
CA ARG A 158 -3.72 -7.73 16.90
C ARG A 158 -2.60 -7.32 15.94
N TRP A 159 -2.47 -6.04 15.66
CA TRP A 159 -1.39 -5.53 14.80
C TRP A 159 -0.01 -5.81 15.41
N ALA A 160 0.16 -5.61 16.71
CA ALA A 160 1.40 -5.92 17.41
C ALA A 160 1.76 -7.42 17.36
N GLU A 161 0.77 -8.31 17.39
CA GLU A 161 0.95 -9.76 17.37
C GLU A 161 1.12 -10.34 15.96
N THR A 162 0.65 -9.63 14.91
CA THR A 162 0.68 -10.13 13.53
C THR A 162 2.12 -10.36 13.07
N PRO A 163 2.47 -11.58 12.61
CA PRO A 163 3.78 -11.87 12.06
C PRO A 163 3.98 -11.17 10.70
N ASP A 164 5.22 -11.11 10.24
CA ASP A 164 5.60 -10.64 8.89
C ASP A 164 5.21 -9.20 8.53
N THR A 165 4.81 -8.41 9.52
CA THR A 165 4.53 -6.97 9.33
C THR A 165 5.79 -6.10 9.21
N GLY A 166 6.96 -6.66 9.53
CA GLY A 166 8.23 -5.91 9.60
C GLY A 166 8.41 -5.08 10.87
N LEU A 167 7.46 -5.12 11.81
CA LEU A 167 7.53 -4.42 13.09
C LEU A 167 8.71 -4.91 13.94
N THR A 168 9.48 -3.99 14.50
CA THR A 168 10.50 -4.30 15.51
C THR A 168 9.85 -4.62 16.87
N ALA A 169 10.62 -5.20 17.80
CA ALA A 169 10.15 -5.42 19.18
C ALA A 169 9.74 -4.13 19.88
N ARG A 170 10.39 -3.02 19.54
CA ARG A 170 10.03 -1.68 20.07
C ARG A 170 8.70 -1.21 19.52
N ASP A 171 8.46 -1.42 18.22
CA ASP A 171 7.22 -1.01 17.57
C ASP A 171 6.03 -1.80 18.13
N ARG A 172 6.20 -3.12 18.32
CA ARG A 172 5.20 -3.97 18.95
C ARG A 172 4.84 -3.49 20.36
N LYS A 173 5.83 -3.18 21.20
CA LYS A 173 5.61 -2.59 22.51
C LYS A 173 4.89 -1.24 22.46
N THR A 174 5.14 -0.44 21.45
CA THR A 174 4.46 0.86 21.27
C THR A 174 2.98 0.65 20.97
N LEU A 175 2.65 -0.32 20.10
CA LEU A 175 1.27 -0.68 19.79
C LEU A 175 0.55 -1.30 21.00
N GLU A 176 1.20 -2.21 21.73
CA GLU A 176 0.68 -2.83 22.96
C GLU A 176 0.33 -1.78 24.00
N LYS A 177 1.26 -0.84 24.26
CA LYS A 177 1.02 0.25 25.22
C LYS A 177 -0.11 1.17 24.77
N ALA A 178 -0.22 1.46 23.49
CA ALA A 178 -1.33 2.25 22.97
C ALA A 178 -2.66 1.51 23.16
N ALA A 179 -2.70 0.21 22.87
CA ALA A 179 -3.86 -0.64 23.09
C ALA A 179 -4.30 -0.68 24.56
N GLU A 180 -3.35 -0.86 25.51
CA GLU A 180 -3.62 -0.81 26.95
C GLU A 180 -4.23 0.53 27.36
N THR A 181 -3.65 1.65 26.91
CA THR A 181 -4.16 2.98 27.22
C THR A 181 -5.56 3.21 26.66
N MET A 182 -5.83 2.72 25.44
CA MET A 182 -7.16 2.80 24.82
C MET A 182 -8.22 1.97 25.54
N ALA A 183 -7.84 0.85 26.15
CA ALA A 183 -8.72 -0.02 26.91
C ALA A 183 -8.99 0.52 28.33
N ASP A 184 -8.18 1.45 28.85
CA ASP A 184 -8.33 2.00 30.20
C ASP A 184 -9.51 2.95 30.32
N GLN A 185 -10.63 2.45 30.83
CA GLN A 185 -11.86 3.22 31.02
C GLN A 185 -11.79 4.27 32.13
N THR A 186 -10.69 4.34 32.87
CA THR A 186 -10.47 5.42 33.87
C THR A 186 -10.01 6.73 33.22
N LEU A 187 -9.56 6.67 31.98
CA LEU A 187 -9.12 7.82 31.20
C LEU A 187 -10.29 8.44 30.42
N SER A 188 -10.12 9.71 30.02
CA SER A 188 -11.08 10.37 29.14
C SER A 188 -11.14 9.72 27.75
N ALA A 189 -12.26 9.87 27.06
CA ALA A 189 -12.41 9.36 25.69
C ALA A 189 -11.37 9.97 24.74
N GLU A 190 -11.06 11.25 24.93
CA GLU A 190 -10.06 11.99 24.16
C GLU A 190 -8.65 11.45 24.39
N ASP A 191 -8.26 11.18 25.65
CA ASP A 191 -6.95 10.62 25.97
C ASP A 191 -6.79 9.20 25.44
N ARG A 192 -7.84 8.39 25.55
CA ARG A 192 -7.90 7.05 25.00
C ARG A 192 -7.77 7.07 23.45
N LEU A 193 -8.50 7.95 22.77
CA LEU A 193 -8.39 8.11 21.33
C LEU A 193 -6.99 8.57 20.93
N ALA A 194 -6.43 9.55 21.63
CA ALA A 194 -5.09 10.08 21.35
C ALA A 194 -3.98 9.03 21.48
N ALA A 195 -4.18 7.99 22.28
CA ALA A 195 -3.23 6.87 22.37
C ALA A 195 -3.15 6.06 21.07
N GLY A 196 -4.25 5.93 20.33
CA GLY A 196 -4.27 5.27 19.01
C GLY A 196 -4.10 6.25 17.85
N ASP A 197 -4.47 7.51 18.03
CA ASP A 197 -4.43 8.59 17.03
C ASP A 197 -3.26 9.55 17.33
N ASN A 198 -2.03 9.13 17.04
CA ASN A 198 -0.85 9.95 17.25
C ASN A 198 0.19 9.74 16.13
N PRO A 199 1.16 10.69 15.99
CA PRO A 199 2.16 10.62 14.92
C PRO A 199 3.01 9.35 14.92
N THR A 200 3.25 8.73 16.08
CA THR A 200 4.05 7.50 16.16
C THR A 200 3.31 6.32 15.54
N ILE A 201 2.04 6.13 15.89
CA ILE A 201 1.20 5.08 15.31
C ILE A 201 0.96 5.34 13.81
N ALA A 202 0.75 6.60 13.43
CA ALA A 202 0.63 6.98 12.02
C ALA A 202 1.87 6.61 11.20
N ALA A 203 3.08 6.88 11.72
CA ALA A 203 4.33 6.51 11.05
C ALA A 203 4.52 4.98 10.96
N LEU A 204 4.10 4.23 11.97
CA LEU A 204 4.08 2.76 11.90
C LEU A 204 3.11 2.26 10.84
N HIS A 205 1.94 2.86 10.73
CA HIS A 205 0.97 2.52 9.69
C HIS A 205 1.51 2.80 8.28
N GLU A 206 2.19 3.91 8.06
CA GLU A 206 2.79 4.23 6.76
C GLU A 206 3.86 3.22 6.32
N THR A 207 4.64 2.71 7.28
CA THR A 207 5.80 1.85 6.99
C THR A 207 5.49 0.36 7.12
N HIS A 208 4.61 -0.01 8.04
CA HIS A 208 4.32 -1.39 8.45
C HIS A 208 2.80 -1.62 8.65
N PRO A 209 1.95 -1.30 7.66
CA PRO A 209 0.49 -1.41 7.84
C PRO A 209 0.05 -2.83 8.15
N LEU A 210 -0.99 -2.95 8.97
CA LEU A 210 -1.74 -4.19 9.12
C LEU A 210 -2.56 -4.40 7.84
N ARG A 211 -2.33 -5.50 7.14
CA ARG A 211 -2.96 -5.80 5.85
C ARG A 211 -3.97 -6.91 6.01
N ASP A 212 -5.24 -6.58 5.92
CA ASP A 212 -6.33 -7.56 5.97
C ASP A 212 -6.89 -7.82 4.55
N GLY A 213 -7.33 -9.04 4.29
CA GLY A 213 -8.06 -9.38 3.06
C GLY A 213 -7.22 -9.41 1.77
N ILE A 214 -5.94 -9.75 1.87
CA ILE A 214 -5.07 -9.99 0.72
C ILE A 214 -5.41 -11.35 0.08
#